data_40ccf2c17e9262e4f9634a591e59d694
#
_entry.id   40ccf2c17e9262e4f9634a591e59d694
#
_cell.length_a   1.000
_cell.length_b   1.000
_cell.length_c   1.000
_cell.angle_alpha   90.00
_cell.angle_beta   90.00
_cell.angle_gamma   90.00
#
_symmetry.space_group_name_H-M   'P 1'
#
loop_
_entity.id
_entity.type
_entity.pdbx_description
1 polymer ?
#
loop_
_entity_poly.entity_id
_entity_poly.type
_entity_poly.pdbx_seq_one_letter_code
_entity_poly.pdbx_strand_id
1 'polypeptide(L)'
;MSVALLDVNVLVALFDPAHINHETAHNWFGAHSGRGWATCAVTIGGCVRILSNPAYPTVTATPAQVISKLQVVCASPHHEFWNADVSLLDPASFHASRITGHQQLTDIYLLALAVKHGGRLITYDRSIPAKAVAGAEAKHVQLLVT
;
A
#
# COMPACT_ATOMS: atom_id res chain seq x y z
N MET A 1 -0.61 -11.55 -14.61
CA MET A 1 -0.93 -11.11 -13.24
C MET A 1 -1.02 -9.59 -13.19
N SER A 2 -1.95 -9.10 -12.41
CA SER A 2 -2.11 -7.65 -12.24
C SER A 2 -0.96 -7.05 -11.42
N VAL A 3 -0.75 -5.74 -11.60
CA VAL A 3 0.26 -5.00 -10.84
C VAL A 3 -0.19 -4.88 -9.38
N ALA A 4 0.76 -5.03 -8.48
CA ALA A 4 0.52 -5.06 -7.04
C ALA A 4 0.84 -3.71 -6.39
N LEU A 5 -0.19 -2.98 -5.94
CA LEU A 5 -0.01 -1.79 -5.13
C LEU A 5 0.28 -2.22 -3.68
N LEU A 6 1.43 -1.84 -3.15
CA LEU A 6 1.80 -2.20 -1.78
C LEU A 6 1.21 -1.21 -0.80
N ASP A 7 0.42 -1.73 0.15
CA ASP A 7 -0.10 -0.94 1.26
C ASP A 7 1.06 -0.41 2.14
N VAL A 8 0.80 0.65 2.88
CA VAL A 8 1.77 1.25 3.79
C VAL A 8 2.36 0.21 4.75
N ASN A 9 1.52 -0.65 5.33
CA ASN A 9 1.98 -1.68 6.27
C ASN A 9 2.95 -2.68 5.62
N VAL A 10 2.81 -2.95 4.33
CA VAL A 10 3.73 -3.83 3.59
C VAL A 10 5.05 -3.11 3.33
N LEU A 11 5.00 -1.84 2.90
CA LEU A 11 6.23 -1.05 2.69
C LEU A 11 7.03 -0.90 3.99
N VAL A 12 6.37 -0.58 5.09
CA VAL A 12 7.02 -0.45 6.40
C VAL A 12 7.70 -1.77 6.79
N ALA A 13 7.02 -2.91 6.62
CA ALA A 13 7.60 -4.20 6.92
C ALA A 13 8.82 -4.52 6.05
N LEU A 14 8.80 -4.12 4.77
CA LEU A 14 9.94 -4.31 3.88
C LEU A 14 11.18 -3.53 4.31
N PHE A 15 11.00 -2.31 4.80
CA PHE A 15 12.11 -1.42 5.15
C PHE A 15 12.57 -1.52 6.59
N ASP A 16 11.88 -2.27 7.44
CA ASP A 16 12.26 -2.47 8.83
C ASP A 16 12.64 -3.94 9.07
N PRO A 17 13.94 -4.27 9.11
CA PRO A 17 14.37 -5.66 9.34
C PRO A 17 13.91 -6.26 10.67
N ALA A 18 13.57 -5.44 11.65
CA ALA A 18 13.07 -5.90 12.94
C ALA A 18 11.55 -6.01 13.01
N HIS A 19 10.84 -5.64 11.92
CA HIS A 19 9.38 -5.74 11.90
C HIS A 19 8.94 -7.20 11.94
N ILE A 20 7.87 -7.47 12.70
CA ILE A 20 7.35 -8.85 12.86
C ILE A 20 7.00 -9.49 11.51
N ASN A 21 6.58 -8.68 10.53
CA ASN A 21 6.20 -9.14 9.19
C ASN A 21 7.30 -8.94 8.14
N HIS A 22 8.52 -8.60 8.55
CA HIS A 22 9.59 -8.32 7.59
C HIS A 22 9.85 -9.52 6.67
N GLU A 23 9.95 -10.71 7.23
CA GLU A 23 10.26 -11.91 6.46
C GLU A 23 9.16 -12.24 5.45
N THR A 24 7.90 -12.22 5.86
CA THR A 24 6.79 -12.51 4.95
C THR A 24 6.68 -11.47 3.84
N ALA A 25 6.85 -10.19 4.15
CA ALA A 25 6.85 -9.12 3.16
C ALA A 25 8.02 -9.26 2.18
N HIS A 26 9.21 -9.50 2.69
CA HIS A 26 10.43 -9.66 1.90
C HIS A 26 10.35 -10.86 0.97
N ASN A 27 9.85 -12.01 1.46
CA ASN A 27 9.68 -13.20 0.66
C ASN A 27 8.65 -12.99 -0.44
N TRP A 28 7.53 -12.36 -0.14
CA TRP A 28 6.53 -12.02 -1.14
C TRP A 28 7.12 -11.11 -2.21
N PHE A 29 7.82 -10.07 -1.80
CA PHE A 29 8.41 -9.10 -2.72
C PHE A 29 9.43 -9.76 -3.65
N GLY A 30 10.31 -10.60 -3.11
CA GLY A 30 11.30 -11.34 -3.90
C GLY A 30 10.66 -12.27 -4.93
N ALA A 31 9.53 -12.90 -4.57
CA ALA A 31 8.85 -13.84 -5.46
C ALA A 31 7.97 -13.16 -6.51
N HIS A 32 7.43 -11.97 -6.23
CA HIS A 32 6.35 -11.40 -7.05
C HIS A 32 6.66 -10.02 -7.66
N SER A 33 7.64 -9.28 -7.15
CA SER A 33 7.90 -7.91 -7.63
C SER A 33 8.27 -7.85 -9.10
N GLY A 34 8.89 -8.90 -9.64
CA GLY A 34 9.25 -8.98 -11.06
C GLY A 34 8.05 -8.98 -12.01
N ARG A 35 6.84 -9.19 -11.50
CA ARG A 35 5.61 -9.16 -12.29
C ARG A 35 4.92 -7.79 -12.29
N GLY A 36 5.54 -6.81 -11.67
CA GLY A 36 5.01 -5.46 -11.57
C GLY A 36 4.43 -5.14 -10.20
N TRP A 37 4.91 -4.04 -9.63
CA TRP A 37 4.44 -3.53 -8.36
C TRP A 37 4.37 -2.00 -8.43
N ALA A 38 3.59 -1.42 -7.56
CA ALA A 38 3.30 0.01 -7.61
C ALA A 38 3.36 0.67 -6.24
N THR A 39 3.64 1.96 -6.27
CA THR A 39 3.46 2.88 -5.16
C THR A 39 2.61 4.06 -5.63
N CYS A 40 2.14 4.86 -4.68
CA CYS A 40 1.47 6.12 -4.95
C CYS A 40 1.85 7.15 -3.88
N ALA A 41 1.40 8.37 -4.05
CA ALA A 41 1.70 9.44 -3.08
C ALA A 41 1.28 9.07 -1.66
N VAL A 42 0.14 8.41 -1.49
CA VAL A 42 -0.38 8.00 -0.18
C VAL A 42 0.52 6.96 0.47
N THR A 43 0.93 5.92 -0.27
CA THR A 43 1.74 4.84 0.29
C THR A 43 3.17 5.30 0.57
N ILE A 44 3.76 6.10 -0.30
CA ILE A 44 5.09 6.68 -0.10
C ILE A 44 5.08 7.61 1.12
N GLY A 45 4.13 8.54 1.17
CA GLY A 45 4.01 9.49 2.27
C GLY A 45 3.78 8.78 3.61
N GLY A 46 2.94 7.75 3.61
CA GLY A 46 2.69 6.95 4.81
C GLY A 46 3.92 6.22 5.30
N CYS A 47 4.68 5.61 4.41
CA CYS A 47 5.92 4.92 4.74
C CYS A 47 6.95 5.88 5.35
N VAL A 48 7.16 7.02 4.69
CA VAL A 48 8.10 8.04 5.20
C VAL A 48 7.70 8.54 6.57
N ARG A 49 6.42 8.88 6.75
CA ARG A 49 5.90 9.41 8.02
C ARG A 49 6.08 8.42 9.17
N ILE A 50 5.78 7.15 8.93
CA ILE A 50 5.86 6.12 9.99
C ILE A 50 7.31 5.84 10.35
N LEU A 51 8.17 5.57 9.37
CA LEU A 51 9.56 5.17 9.65
C LEU A 51 10.43 6.31 10.14
N SER A 52 10.09 7.56 9.82
CA SER A 52 10.82 8.74 10.32
C SER A 52 10.25 9.30 11.61
N ASN A 53 9.15 8.75 12.11
CA ASN A 53 8.60 9.18 13.39
C ASN A 53 9.57 8.79 14.52
N PRO A 54 10.02 9.76 15.37
CA PRO A 54 10.90 9.44 16.48
C PRO A 54 10.34 8.40 17.48
N ALA A 55 9.02 8.25 17.52
CA ALA A 55 8.35 7.25 18.35
C ALA A 55 8.34 5.85 17.73
N TYR A 56 8.80 5.68 16.48
CA TYR A 56 8.85 4.35 15.86
C TYR A 56 9.92 3.50 16.57
N PRO A 57 9.56 2.28 17.06
CA PRO A 57 10.39 1.60 18.06
C PRO A 57 11.68 0.97 17.54
N THR A 58 11.71 0.56 16.26
CA THR A 58 12.77 -0.32 15.76
C THR A 58 13.64 0.30 14.66
N VAL A 59 13.31 1.50 14.22
CA VAL A 59 14.08 2.25 13.23
C VAL A 59 14.20 3.69 13.71
N THR A 60 15.42 4.23 13.63
CA THR A 60 15.66 5.67 13.80
C THR A 60 16.15 6.21 12.47
N ALA A 61 15.33 7.00 11.81
CA ALA A 61 15.65 7.54 10.50
C ALA A 61 15.04 8.92 10.31
N THR A 62 15.71 9.75 9.52
CA THR A 62 15.14 11.02 9.06
C THR A 62 14.24 10.78 7.85
N PRO A 63 13.31 11.70 7.55
CA PRO A 63 12.53 11.60 6.31
C PRO A 63 13.42 11.46 5.07
N ALA A 64 14.51 12.22 5.00
CA ALA A 64 15.45 12.15 3.87
C ALA A 64 16.07 10.76 3.71
N GLN A 65 16.42 10.10 4.81
CA GLN A 65 16.97 8.75 4.77
C GLN A 65 15.97 7.72 4.26
N VAL A 66 14.70 7.81 4.69
CA VAL A 66 13.64 6.93 4.21
C VAL A 66 13.38 7.17 2.72
N ILE A 67 13.30 8.43 2.31
CA ILE A 67 13.11 8.79 0.89
C ILE A 67 14.23 8.23 0.03
N SER A 68 15.50 8.32 0.49
CA SER A 68 16.62 7.77 -0.26
C SER A 68 16.50 6.27 -0.48
N LYS A 69 16.06 5.52 0.54
CA LYS A 69 15.83 4.07 0.40
C LYS A 69 14.71 3.77 -0.59
N LEU A 70 13.62 4.53 -0.52
CA LEU A 70 12.51 4.39 -1.47
C LEU A 70 12.95 4.69 -2.89
N GLN A 71 13.77 5.71 -3.10
CA GLN A 71 14.32 6.05 -4.41
C GLN A 71 15.08 4.88 -5.02
N VAL A 72 15.90 4.20 -4.24
CA VAL A 72 16.68 3.04 -4.70
C VAL A 72 15.75 1.90 -5.12
N VAL A 73 14.79 1.54 -4.28
CA VAL A 73 13.90 0.41 -4.56
C VAL A 73 12.95 0.72 -5.71
N CYS A 74 12.41 1.93 -5.76
CA CYS A 74 11.49 2.36 -6.82
C CYS A 74 12.18 2.64 -8.16
N ALA A 75 13.50 2.62 -8.23
CA ALA A 75 14.22 2.69 -9.49
C ALA A 75 14.17 1.37 -10.29
N SER A 76 13.60 0.31 -9.72
CA SER A 76 13.41 -0.97 -10.39
C SER A 76 12.59 -0.82 -11.68
N PRO A 77 12.95 -1.54 -12.77
CA PRO A 77 12.16 -1.49 -14.01
C PRO A 77 10.76 -2.07 -13.87
N HIS A 78 10.49 -2.81 -12.80
CA HIS A 78 9.18 -3.43 -12.53
C HIS A 78 8.30 -2.56 -11.64
N HIS A 79 8.79 -1.41 -11.18
CA HIS A 79 8.04 -0.47 -10.37
C HIS A 79 7.27 0.52 -11.23
N GLU A 80 6.02 0.80 -10.82
CA GLU A 80 5.19 1.86 -11.40
C GLU A 80 4.78 2.83 -10.30
N PHE A 81 4.86 4.12 -10.58
CA PHE A 81 4.23 5.12 -9.72
C PHE A 81 2.83 5.40 -10.25
N TRP A 82 1.82 5.20 -9.42
CA TRP A 82 0.44 5.47 -9.78
C TRP A 82 0.01 6.86 -9.30
N ASN A 83 -0.56 7.65 -10.17
CA ASN A 83 -1.20 8.89 -9.78
C ASN A 83 -2.41 8.58 -8.90
N ALA A 84 -2.63 9.41 -7.88
CA ALA A 84 -3.80 9.31 -7.00
C ALA A 84 -5.01 9.96 -7.70
N ASP A 85 -5.50 9.31 -8.72
CA ASP A 85 -6.46 9.85 -9.69
C ASP A 85 -7.91 9.37 -9.47
N VAL A 86 -8.24 8.97 -8.25
CA VAL A 86 -9.62 8.77 -7.79
C VAL A 86 -9.95 9.78 -6.70
N SER A 87 -11.22 10.17 -6.61
CA SER A 87 -11.68 11.10 -5.59
C SER A 87 -12.70 10.44 -4.67
N LEU A 88 -12.53 10.63 -3.35
CA LEU A 88 -13.54 10.21 -2.37
C LEU A 88 -14.90 10.88 -2.59
N LEU A 89 -14.92 12.00 -3.31
CA LEU A 89 -16.15 12.74 -3.61
C LEU A 89 -16.91 12.20 -4.81
N ASP A 90 -16.31 11.25 -5.53
CA ASP A 90 -16.91 10.67 -6.72
C ASP A 90 -17.80 9.48 -6.36
N PRO A 91 -19.14 9.60 -6.50
CA PRO A 91 -20.05 8.51 -6.17
C PRO A 91 -19.97 7.33 -7.15
N ALA A 92 -19.32 7.51 -8.30
CA ALA A 92 -19.05 6.41 -9.22
C ALA A 92 -17.91 5.51 -8.73
N SER A 93 -17.05 6.02 -7.85
CA SER A 93 -15.90 5.28 -7.31
C SER A 93 -16.13 4.75 -5.90
N PHE A 94 -16.92 5.44 -5.09
CA PHE A 94 -17.11 5.10 -3.68
C PHE A 94 -18.58 5.07 -3.30
N HIS A 95 -18.94 4.08 -2.48
CA HIS A 95 -20.23 4.01 -1.79
C HIS A 95 -20.05 4.60 -0.39
N ALA A 96 -20.14 5.92 -0.27
CA ALA A 96 -19.82 6.64 0.96
C ALA A 96 -20.58 6.15 2.19
N SER A 97 -21.84 5.75 2.01
CA SER A 97 -22.68 5.22 3.11
C SER A 97 -22.16 3.91 3.71
N ARG A 98 -21.24 3.23 3.02
CA ARG A 98 -20.64 1.98 3.47
C ARG A 98 -19.28 2.18 4.14
N ILE A 99 -18.83 3.42 4.25
CA ILE A 99 -17.63 3.78 5.01
C ILE A 99 -18.09 4.02 6.45
N THR A 100 -17.68 3.15 7.37
CA THR A 100 -18.20 3.17 8.74
C THR A 100 -17.29 3.85 9.74
N GLY A 101 -16.04 4.15 9.39
CA GLY A 101 -15.11 4.80 10.30
C GLY A 101 -13.95 5.47 9.60
N HIS A 102 -13.41 6.51 10.24
CA HIS A 102 -12.29 7.29 9.70
C HIS A 102 -11.00 6.46 9.52
N GLN A 103 -10.83 5.40 10.30
CA GLN A 103 -9.64 4.54 10.25
C GLN A 103 -9.59 3.69 8.97
N GLN A 104 -10.70 3.58 8.26
CA GLN A 104 -10.80 2.79 7.03
C GLN A 104 -10.45 3.58 5.77
N LEU A 105 -10.37 4.91 5.85
CA LEU A 105 -10.32 5.78 4.68
C LEU A 105 -9.10 5.51 3.78
N THR A 106 -7.92 5.36 4.36
CA THR A 106 -6.71 5.10 3.56
C THR A 106 -6.82 3.79 2.80
N ASP A 107 -7.24 2.71 3.46
CA ASP A 107 -7.34 1.39 2.85
C ASP A 107 -8.41 1.36 1.76
N ILE A 108 -9.55 2.01 2.00
CA ILE A 108 -10.62 2.14 1.00
C ILE A 108 -10.12 2.90 -0.21
N TYR A 109 -9.39 3.99 0.01
CA TYR A 109 -8.82 4.78 -1.08
C TYR A 109 -7.85 3.97 -1.92
N LEU A 110 -6.94 3.26 -1.27
CA LEU A 110 -5.94 2.43 -1.95
C LEU A 110 -6.59 1.29 -2.73
N LEU A 111 -7.65 0.70 -2.19
CA LEU A 111 -8.40 -0.33 -2.92
C LEU A 111 -9.06 0.26 -4.18
N ALA A 112 -9.67 1.44 -4.06
CA ALA A 112 -10.27 2.11 -5.22
C ALA A 112 -9.21 2.44 -6.29
N LEU A 113 -8.03 2.85 -5.87
CA LEU A 113 -6.94 3.12 -6.78
C LEU A 113 -6.50 1.84 -7.51
N ALA A 114 -6.38 0.72 -6.78
CA ALA A 114 -6.05 -0.57 -7.37
C ALA A 114 -7.11 -1.01 -8.39
N VAL A 115 -8.39 -0.83 -8.09
CA VAL A 115 -9.49 -1.14 -9.02
C VAL A 115 -9.36 -0.29 -10.29
N LYS A 116 -9.13 1.02 -10.13
CA LYS A 116 -9.01 1.93 -11.28
C LYS A 116 -7.85 1.54 -12.20
N HIS A 117 -6.71 1.16 -11.64
CA HIS A 117 -5.52 0.79 -12.40
C HIS A 117 -5.52 -0.68 -12.87
N GLY A 118 -6.58 -1.42 -12.62
CA GLY A 118 -6.65 -2.83 -13.00
C GLY A 118 -5.67 -3.72 -12.26
N GLY A 119 -5.24 -3.29 -11.07
CA GLY A 119 -4.29 -3.99 -10.23
C GLY A 119 -4.92 -4.64 -9.01
N ARG A 120 -4.10 -4.87 -8.00
CA ARG A 120 -4.56 -5.38 -6.70
C ARG A 120 -3.79 -4.72 -5.56
N LEU A 121 -4.46 -4.58 -4.43
CA LEU A 121 -3.85 -4.06 -3.19
C LEU A 121 -3.25 -5.22 -2.41
N ILE A 122 -1.98 -5.11 -2.05
CA ILE A 122 -1.28 -6.07 -1.18
C ILE A 122 -1.25 -5.49 0.22
N THR A 123 -1.79 -6.21 1.19
CA THR A 123 -1.99 -5.67 2.54
C THR A 123 -1.94 -6.77 3.60
N TYR A 124 -1.67 -6.37 4.84
CA TYR A 124 -1.86 -7.20 6.02
C TYR A 124 -3.21 -6.96 6.71
N ASP A 125 -3.97 -5.97 6.27
CA ASP A 125 -5.24 -5.62 6.88
C ASP A 125 -6.36 -6.54 6.41
N ARG A 126 -7.00 -7.23 7.36
CA ARG A 126 -8.09 -8.17 7.09
C ARG A 126 -9.46 -7.51 7.03
N SER A 127 -9.54 -6.24 7.41
CA SER A 127 -10.84 -5.57 7.66
C SER A 127 -11.19 -4.51 6.62
N ILE A 128 -10.58 -4.54 5.43
CA ILE A 128 -10.87 -3.55 4.37
C ILE A 128 -12.30 -3.77 3.85
N PRO A 129 -13.19 -2.77 3.98
CA PRO A 129 -14.58 -2.91 3.54
C PRO A 129 -14.70 -2.75 2.01
N ALA A 130 -14.50 -3.83 1.27
CA ALA A 130 -14.52 -3.82 -0.19
C ALA A 130 -15.85 -3.29 -0.75
N LYS A 131 -16.95 -3.44 -0.01
CA LYS A 131 -18.27 -2.94 -0.43
C LYS A 131 -18.35 -1.42 -0.51
N ALA A 132 -17.41 -0.71 0.11
CA ALA A 132 -17.35 0.75 0.03
C ALA A 132 -16.74 1.24 -1.30
N VAL A 133 -16.17 0.35 -2.09
CA VAL A 133 -15.52 0.67 -3.37
C VAL A 133 -16.30 0.09 -4.53
N ALA A 134 -16.70 0.96 -5.46
CA ALA A 134 -17.42 0.54 -6.65
C ALA A 134 -16.53 -0.36 -7.52
N GLY A 135 -17.07 -1.50 -7.94
CA GLY A 135 -16.38 -2.44 -8.81
C GLY A 135 -15.31 -3.29 -8.13
N ALA A 136 -15.12 -3.17 -6.81
CA ALA A 136 -14.15 -3.99 -6.11
C ALA A 136 -14.61 -5.44 -6.01
N GLU A 137 -13.69 -6.35 -6.33
CA GLU A 137 -13.89 -7.79 -6.28
C GLU A 137 -12.77 -8.43 -5.45
N ALA A 138 -12.92 -9.70 -5.12
CA ALA A 138 -11.92 -10.43 -4.34
C ALA A 138 -10.52 -10.40 -4.98
N LYS A 139 -10.44 -10.38 -6.31
CA LYS A 139 -9.16 -10.33 -7.04
C LYS A 139 -8.38 -9.03 -6.83
N HIS A 140 -9.03 -7.96 -6.35
CA HIS A 140 -8.40 -6.66 -6.17
C HIS A 140 -7.68 -6.52 -4.82
N VAL A 141 -7.80 -7.50 -3.93
CA VAL A 141 -7.11 -7.51 -2.63
C VAL A 141 -6.36 -8.82 -2.48
N GLN A 142 -5.09 -8.73 -2.13
CA GLN A 142 -4.29 -9.88 -1.71
C GLN A 142 -3.84 -9.66 -0.28
N LEU A 143 -4.32 -10.51 0.61
CA LEU A 143 -3.93 -10.47 2.01
C LEU A 143 -2.64 -11.26 2.21
N LEU A 144 -1.63 -10.62 2.80
CA LEU A 144 -0.44 -11.35 3.25
C LEU A 144 -0.68 -11.92 4.64
N VAL A 145 -0.20 -13.12 4.87
CA VAL A 145 -0.37 -13.84 6.12
C VAL A 145 0.93 -13.75 6.91
N THR A 146 0.78 -13.42 8.18
CA THR A 146 1.90 -13.32 9.11
C THR A 146 2.34 -14.70 9.61
#